data_601a131fd83ba7e851c4ea2827d816e3
#
_entry.id   601a131fd83ba7e851c4ea2827d816e3
#
_cell.length_a   1.000
_cell.length_b   1.000
_cell.length_c   1.000
_cell.angle_alpha   90.00
_cell.angle_beta   90.00
_cell.angle_gamma   90.00
#
_symmetry.space_group_name_H-M   'P 1'
#
loop_
_entity.id
_entity.type
_entity.pdbx_description
1 polymer ?
#
loop_
_entity_poly.entity_id
_entity_poly.type
_entity_poly.pdbx_seq_one_letter_code
_entity_poly.pdbx_strand_id
1 'polypeptide(L)'
;MKDILIYCLSIKKNILDFIKELKYIPVGLGNENFSNEWLRDNIGDNIANKNQFYSEYSFHYWLWKNMLEKISENKWIGFSGYRRYWANSNEICSDEISKFVKKENFKNFVLKETSPLWSNYDVVLGEEISLGRKIKLTKIIKNGGIGSLANNFQSYLSNHISIKFHFDVFHGNKILEKSITLLEPCERKDFNDFVLSKNSFNRGNIFICRSKNIIRKFYDSVIPWLERCEKEFGLNDNWGYNKRIYGFLGERYLPYWFTKYYKCINWPVFFYDPTKE
;
A
#
# COMPACT_ATOMS: atom_id res chain seq x y z
N MET A 1 -23.93 1.49 12.91
CA MET A 1 -22.69 1.37 12.10
C MET A 1 -22.00 2.73 12.10
N LYS A 2 -20.68 2.79 12.10
CA LYS A 2 -19.96 4.08 12.02
C LYS A 2 -19.76 4.45 10.55
N ASP A 3 -19.80 5.75 10.24
CA ASP A 3 -19.52 6.26 8.89
C ASP A 3 -18.08 5.93 8.49
N ILE A 4 -17.91 5.55 7.22
CA ILE A 4 -16.60 5.30 6.62
C ILE A 4 -16.37 6.26 5.45
N LEU A 5 -15.17 6.82 5.37
CA LEU A 5 -14.68 7.57 4.22
C LEU A 5 -13.63 6.72 3.50
N ILE A 6 -13.84 6.39 2.24
CA ILE A 6 -12.87 5.64 1.44
C ILE A 6 -12.37 6.53 0.29
N TYR A 7 -11.08 6.84 0.31
CA TYR A 7 -10.40 7.54 -0.77
C TYR A 7 -9.94 6.54 -1.83
N CYS A 8 -10.42 6.68 -3.07
CA CYS A 8 -10.00 5.86 -4.20
C CYS A 8 -8.92 6.57 -5.02
N LEU A 9 -7.69 6.10 -4.88
CA LEU A 9 -6.50 6.71 -5.48
C LEU A 9 -6.33 6.28 -6.93
N SER A 10 -6.27 7.22 -7.86
CA SER A 10 -6.23 6.94 -9.30
C SER A 10 -5.27 7.83 -10.06
N ILE A 11 -4.58 7.23 -11.02
CA ILE A 11 -3.85 7.91 -12.10
C ILE A 11 -4.66 7.90 -13.41
N LYS A 12 -5.94 7.41 -13.38
CA LYS A 12 -6.83 7.29 -14.54
C LYS A 12 -8.04 8.19 -14.35
N LYS A 13 -8.35 9.00 -15.36
CA LYS A 13 -9.41 10.03 -15.34
C LYS A 13 -10.79 9.47 -15.70
N ASN A 14 -10.83 8.46 -16.54
CA ASN A 14 -12.04 7.92 -17.18
C ASN A 14 -12.88 6.98 -16.31
N ILE A 15 -12.61 6.95 -15.00
CA ILE A 15 -13.31 6.08 -14.03
C ILE A 15 -14.02 6.89 -12.93
N LEU A 16 -14.22 8.19 -13.13
CA LEU A 16 -14.84 9.06 -12.13
C LEU A 16 -16.22 8.57 -11.70
N ASP A 17 -17.10 8.35 -12.67
CA ASP A 17 -18.48 7.93 -12.42
C ASP A 17 -18.53 6.57 -11.73
N PHE A 18 -17.66 5.65 -12.15
CA PHE A 18 -17.54 4.36 -11.50
C PHE A 18 -17.17 4.49 -10.01
N ILE A 19 -16.19 5.35 -9.67
CA ILE A 19 -15.79 5.57 -8.27
C ILE A 19 -16.92 6.21 -7.46
N LYS A 20 -17.62 7.21 -8.04
CA LYS A 20 -18.77 7.87 -7.40
C LYS A 20 -19.93 6.90 -7.13
N GLU A 21 -20.21 6.00 -8.05
CA GLU A 21 -21.23 4.97 -7.88
C GLU A 21 -20.93 4.01 -6.72
N LEU A 22 -19.64 3.79 -6.42
CA LEU A 22 -19.22 3.05 -5.23
C LEU A 22 -19.35 3.86 -3.93
N LYS A 23 -19.68 5.15 -4.00
CA LYS A 23 -19.67 6.10 -2.88
C LYS A 23 -18.26 6.31 -2.29
N TYR A 24 -17.21 6.11 -3.09
CA TYR A 24 -15.85 6.42 -2.72
C TYR A 24 -15.49 7.85 -3.13
N ILE A 25 -14.53 8.44 -2.43
CA ILE A 25 -14.01 9.77 -2.77
C ILE A 25 -12.97 9.63 -3.88
N PRO A 26 -13.21 10.18 -5.08
CA PRO A 26 -12.26 10.08 -6.18
C PRO A 26 -11.06 10.97 -5.92
N VAL A 27 -9.85 10.38 -5.96
CA VAL A 27 -8.57 11.10 -5.79
C VAL A 27 -7.72 10.94 -7.04
N GLY A 28 -7.40 12.06 -7.67
CA GLY A 28 -6.51 12.14 -8.82
C GLY A 28 -5.08 12.43 -8.40
N LEU A 29 -4.17 11.49 -8.66
CA LEU A 29 -2.77 11.56 -8.23
C LEU A 29 -1.85 12.26 -9.23
N GLY A 30 -0.84 12.94 -8.70
CA GLY A 30 0.22 13.53 -9.49
C GLY A 30 -0.21 14.75 -10.30
N ASN A 31 0.57 15.07 -11.34
CA ASN A 31 0.39 16.29 -12.15
C ASN A 31 -0.57 16.13 -13.33
N GLU A 32 -1.24 14.99 -13.46
CA GLU A 32 -2.23 14.78 -14.51
C GLU A 32 -3.40 15.76 -14.42
N ASN A 33 -3.96 16.17 -15.56
CA ASN A 33 -5.10 17.09 -15.57
C ASN A 33 -6.41 16.34 -15.33
N PHE A 34 -6.90 16.31 -14.09
CA PHE A 34 -8.19 15.79 -13.69
C PHE A 34 -9.23 16.91 -13.62
N SER A 35 -10.52 16.58 -13.75
CA SER A 35 -11.61 17.56 -13.57
C SER A 35 -11.73 18.02 -12.11
N ASN A 36 -12.46 19.13 -11.88
CA ASN A 36 -12.67 19.69 -10.53
C ASN A 36 -13.47 18.78 -9.58
N GLU A 37 -14.03 17.69 -10.10
CA GLU A 37 -14.75 16.71 -9.29
C GLU A 37 -13.83 15.70 -8.59
N TRP A 38 -12.55 15.72 -8.93
CA TRP A 38 -11.53 14.90 -8.26
C TRP A 38 -10.89 15.70 -7.12
N LEU A 39 -10.76 15.04 -5.96
CA LEU A 39 -9.83 15.52 -4.95
C LEU A 39 -8.39 15.39 -5.49
N ARG A 40 -7.55 16.38 -5.24
CA ARG A 40 -6.22 16.45 -5.83
C ARG A 40 -5.14 16.52 -4.76
N ASP A 41 -4.03 15.80 -5.01
CA ASP A 41 -2.85 15.80 -4.16
C ASP A 41 -1.81 16.87 -4.54
N ASN A 42 -2.13 17.78 -5.46
CA ASN A 42 -1.21 18.80 -5.99
C ASN A 42 -1.53 20.24 -5.55
N ILE A 43 -2.34 20.43 -4.50
CA ILE A 43 -2.72 21.73 -3.96
C ILE A 43 -2.16 21.86 -2.54
N GLY A 44 -1.64 23.03 -2.17
CA GLY A 44 -1.03 23.26 -0.87
C GLY A 44 0.32 22.57 -0.71
N ASP A 45 0.67 22.17 0.51
CA ASP A 45 1.91 21.43 0.77
C ASP A 45 1.81 20.00 0.20
N ASN A 46 2.63 19.68 -0.81
CA ASN A 46 2.50 18.45 -1.58
C ASN A 46 3.80 17.98 -2.21
N ILE A 47 3.79 16.70 -2.59
CA ILE A 47 4.85 16.04 -3.36
C ILE A 47 4.28 15.36 -4.63
N ALA A 48 3.22 15.92 -5.22
CA ALA A 48 2.53 15.34 -6.37
C ALA A 48 3.46 15.14 -7.58
N ASN A 49 4.44 16.03 -7.78
CA ASN A 49 5.47 15.89 -8.82
C ASN A 49 6.38 14.66 -8.62
N LYS A 50 6.42 14.09 -7.42
CA LYS A 50 7.16 12.87 -7.08
C LYS A 50 6.27 11.61 -7.09
N ASN A 51 5.03 11.69 -7.54
CA ASN A 51 4.09 10.54 -7.52
C ASN A 51 4.66 9.30 -8.22
N GLN A 52 5.41 9.47 -9.30
CA GLN A 52 6.05 8.34 -10.00
C GLN A 52 7.06 7.55 -9.13
N PHE A 53 7.59 8.15 -8.07
CA PHE A 53 8.54 7.54 -7.13
C PHE A 53 7.86 7.09 -5.84
N TYR A 54 6.91 7.88 -5.35
CA TYR A 54 6.20 7.67 -4.07
C TYR A 54 4.90 6.89 -4.21
N SER A 55 4.35 6.77 -5.43
CA SER A 55 3.05 6.12 -5.66
C SER A 55 1.95 6.75 -4.81
N GLU A 56 1.15 5.94 -4.13
CA GLU A 56 0.06 6.35 -3.26
C GLU A 56 0.51 7.29 -2.12
N TYR A 57 1.79 7.25 -1.74
CA TYR A 57 2.34 8.10 -0.68
C TYR A 57 2.38 9.59 -1.05
N SER A 58 2.24 9.97 -2.33
CA SER A 58 2.05 11.39 -2.68
C SER A 58 0.74 11.94 -2.09
N PHE A 59 -0.34 11.14 -2.16
CA PHE A 59 -1.61 11.49 -1.53
C PHE A 59 -1.57 11.37 0.00
N HIS A 60 -0.92 10.34 0.54
CA HIS A 60 -0.77 10.19 1.99
C HIS A 60 -0.02 11.39 2.60
N TYR A 61 1.02 11.88 1.94
CA TYR A 61 1.71 13.11 2.32
C TYR A 61 0.76 14.31 2.29
N TRP A 62 0.06 14.50 1.16
CA TRP A 62 -0.88 15.61 1.00
C TRP A 62 -1.99 15.60 2.04
N LEU A 63 -2.58 14.43 2.29
CA LEU A 63 -3.63 14.26 3.30
C LEU A 63 -3.12 14.63 4.69
N TRP A 64 -1.93 14.16 5.05
CA TRP A 64 -1.28 14.47 6.32
C TRP A 64 -1.12 15.97 6.53
N LYS A 65 -0.60 16.67 5.51
CA LYS A 65 -0.28 18.11 5.61
C LYS A 65 -1.49 19.01 5.54
N ASN A 66 -2.49 18.68 4.74
CA ASN A 66 -3.53 19.67 4.37
C ASN A 66 -4.93 19.34 4.91
N MET A 67 -5.24 18.07 5.16
CA MET A 67 -6.64 17.70 5.33
C MET A 67 -6.93 16.77 6.53
N LEU A 68 -5.97 16.01 7.02
CA LEU A 68 -6.19 14.99 8.05
C LEU A 68 -6.87 15.58 9.30
N GLU A 69 -6.48 16.77 9.73
CA GLU A 69 -7.04 17.45 10.89
C GLU A 69 -8.51 17.83 10.73
N LYS A 70 -8.94 18.10 9.50
CA LYS A 70 -10.30 18.49 9.19
C LYS A 70 -11.29 17.31 9.20
N ILE A 71 -10.78 16.07 9.22
CA ILE A 71 -11.63 14.87 9.27
C ILE A 71 -12.14 14.68 10.70
N SER A 72 -13.42 14.33 10.83
CA SER A 72 -14.04 14.02 12.13
C SER A 72 -13.38 12.79 12.78
N GLU A 73 -13.17 12.83 14.11
CA GLU A 73 -12.54 11.74 14.87
C GLU A 73 -13.37 10.44 14.91
N ASN A 74 -14.67 10.56 14.71
CA ASN A 74 -15.59 9.42 14.84
C ASN A 74 -15.77 8.62 13.54
N LYS A 75 -14.99 8.90 12.49
CA LYS A 75 -15.10 8.25 11.19
C LYS A 75 -13.99 7.22 11.00
N TRP A 76 -14.36 6.10 10.40
CA TRP A 76 -13.39 5.22 9.78
C TRP A 76 -12.88 5.85 8.49
N ILE A 77 -11.59 5.73 8.24
CA ILE A 77 -10.92 6.32 7.08
C ILE A 77 -10.17 5.22 6.34
N GLY A 78 -10.51 5.01 5.08
CA GLY A 78 -9.93 3.96 4.26
C GLY A 78 -9.33 4.49 2.97
N PHE A 79 -8.42 3.69 2.42
CA PHE A 79 -7.77 3.94 1.14
C PHE A 79 -7.97 2.74 0.23
N SER A 80 -8.20 3.02 -1.05
CA SER A 80 -8.40 2.06 -2.11
C SER A 80 -7.61 2.53 -3.33
N GLY A 81 -7.15 1.61 -4.16
CA GLY A 81 -6.58 1.96 -5.47
C GLY A 81 -7.63 1.78 -6.57
N TYR A 82 -7.45 2.42 -7.71
CA TYR A 82 -8.37 2.32 -8.84
C TYR A 82 -8.54 0.92 -9.44
N ARG A 83 -7.77 -0.05 -8.96
CA ARG A 83 -7.88 -1.48 -9.28
C ARG A 83 -7.93 -2.37 -8.06
N ARG A 84 -8.16 -1.81 -6.87
CA ARG A 84 -8.19 -2.53 -5.60
C ARG A 84 -9.35 -2.03 -4.77
N TYR A 85 -10.34 -2.88 -4.54
CA TYR A 85 -11.59 -2.49 -3.88
C TYR A 85 -11.87 -3.42 -2.71
N TRP A 86 -12.25 -2.86 -1.58
CA TRP A 86 -12.60 -3.61 -0.38
C TRP A 86 -13.88 -4.41 -0.57
N ALA A 87 -13.90 -5.67 -0.16
CA ALA A 87 -15.09 -6.48 -0.16
C ALA A 87 -16.08 -6.05 0.95
N ASN A 88 -17.38 -6.21 0.72
CA ASN A 88 -18.39 -5.92 1.72
C ASN A 88 -18.56 -7.03 2.76
N SER A 89 -17.97 -8.22 2.56
CA SER A 89 -17.97 -9.35 3.47
C SER A 89 -16.59 -10.02 3.53
N ASN A 90 -16.26 -10.64 4.66
CA ASN A 90 -15.07 -11.46 4.82
C ASN A 90 -15.20 -12.89 4.28
N GLU A 91 -16.42 -13.32 3.95
CA GLU A 91 -16.70 -14.65 3.39
C GLU A 91 -16.40 -14.72 1.88
N ILE A 92 -16.07 -13.60 1.27
CA ILE A 92 -15.83 -13.50 -0.15
C ILE A 92 -14.39 -13.89 -0.47
N CYS A 93 -14.20 -14.93 -1.28
CA CYS A 93 -12.91 -15.27 -1.84
C CYS A 93 -12.53 -14.27 -2.95
N SER A 94 -11.51 -13.45 -2.71
CA SER A 94 -11.08 -12.37 -3.62
C SER A 94 -10.66 -12.89 -5.00
N ASP A 95 -10.05 -14.09 -5.06
CA ASP A 95 -9.59 -14.71 -6.31
C ASP A 95 -10.74 -15.23 -7.19
N GLU A 96 -11.82 -15.69 -6.59
CA GLU A 96 -12.98 -16.22 -7.31
C GLU A 96 -13.80 -15.08 -7.93
N ILE A 97 -14.08 -14.03 -7.17
CA ILE A 97 -14.90 -12.91 -7.66
C ILE A 97 -14.17 -12.12 -8.76
N SER A 98 -12.87 -11.91 -8.64
CA SER A 98 -12.09 -11.21 -9.66
C SER A 98 -12.18 -11.85 -11.06
N LYS A 99 -12.57 -13.13 -11.14
CA LYS A 99 -12.71 -13.88 -12.39
C LYS A 99 -14.12 -13.89 -12.96
N PHE A 100 -15.17 -13.74 -12.13
CA PHE A 100 -16.55 -14.02 -12.51
C PHE A 100 -17.50 -12.83 -12.41
N VAL A 101 -17.11 -11.73 -11.77
CA VAL A 101 -18.01 -10.58 -11.56
C VAL A 101 -17.97 -9.64 -12.75
N LYS A 102 -19.10 -9.52 -13.44
CA LYS A 102 -19.34 -8.47 -14.44
C LYS A 102 -19.50 -7.11 -13.73
N LYS A 103 -19.18 -6.02 -14.42
CA LYS A 103 -19.25 -4.63 -13.93
C LYS A 103 -20.58 -4.29 -13.26
N GLU A 104 -21.68 -4.73 -13.86
CA GLU A 104 -23.03 -4.48 -13.38
C GLU A 104 -23.28 -5.01 -11.95
N ASN A 105 -22.66 -6.13 -11.59
CA ASN A 105 -22.80 -6.77 -10.29
C ASN A 105 -21.69 -6.42 -9.31
N PHE A 106 -20.55 -5.88 -9.78
CA PHE A 106 -19.37 -5.60 -8.97
C PHE A 106 -19.69 -4.69 -7.78
N LYS A 107 -20.53 -3.68 -7.99
CA LYS A 107 -20.96 -2.71 -6.96
C LYS A 107 -21.64 -3.36 -5.73
N ASN A 108 -22.23 -4.55 -5.90
CA ASN A 108 -22.92 -5.27 -4.81
C ASN A 108 -21.94 -5.96 -3.85
N PHE A 109 -20.70 -6.14 -4.28
CA PHE A 109 -19.65 -6.81 -3.50
C PHE A 109 -18.66 -5.83 -2.86
N VAL A 110 -18.74 -4.55 -3.21
CA VAL A 110 -17.82 -3.52 -2.72
C VAL A 110 -18.30 -2.94 -1.39
N LEU A 111 -17.37 -2.78 -0.47
CA LEU A 111 -17.59 -2.21 0.86
C LEU A 111 -18.11 -0.76 0.75
N LYS A 112 -19.20 -0.47 1.47
CA LYS A 112 -19.79 0.88 1.59
C LYS A 112 -19.95 1.32 3.03
N GLU A 113 -19.87 0.37 3.97
CA GLU A 113 -20.12 0.57 5.40
C GLU A 113 -19.13 -0.25 6.23
N THR A 114 -18.94 0.12 7.48
CA THR A 114 -18.09 -0.66 8.39
C THR A 114 -18.74 -2.00 8.73
N SER A 115 -17.93 -3.07 8.79
CA SER A 115 -18.40 -4.38 9.26
C SER A 115 -18.52 -4.41 10.79
N PRO A 116 -19.57 -5.04 11.35
CA PRO A 116 -19.65 -5.31 12.80
C PRO A 116 -18.45 -6.11 13.33
N LEU A 117 -17.83 -6.94 12.50
CA LEU A 117 -16.64 -7.74 12.85
C LEU A 117 -15.43 -6.88 13.19
N TRP A 118 -15.42 -5.60 12.80
CA TRP A 118 -14.32 -4.68 13.09
C TRP A 118 -14.40 -4.01 14.46
N SER A 119 -15.44 -4.28 15.25
CA SER A 119 -15.71 -3.61 16.54
C SER A 119 -14.53 -3.64 17.51
N ASN A 120 -13.77 -4.74 17.53
CA ASN A 120 -12.62 -4.96 18.41
C ASN A 120 -11.26 -4.69 17.75
N TYR A 121 -11.25 -4.13 16.54
CA TYR A 121 -10.04 -3.84 15.78
C TYR A 121 -9.87 -2.34 15.55
N ASP A 122 -8.64 -1.93 15.38
CA ASP A 122 -8.26 -0.54 15.14
C ASP A 122 -7.96 -0.28 13.67
N VAL A 123 -7.46 -1.32 12.97
CA VAL A 123 -7.01 -1.25 11.59
C VAL A 123 -7.47 -2.47 10.80
N VAL A 124 -7.89 -2.23 9.56
CA VAL A 124 -8.19 -3.26 8.58
C VAL A 124 -7.13 -3.21 7.49
N LEU A 125 -6.44 -4.30 7.30
CA LEU A 125 -5.43 -4.50 6.25
C LEU A 125 -6.02 -5.36 5.13
N GLY A 126 -5.52 -5.23 3.91
CA GLY A 126 -5.85 -6.16 2.84
C GLY A 126 -5.36 -7.58 3.18
N GLU A 127 -5.83 -8.59 2.45
CA GLU A 127 -5.34 -9.97 2.61
C GLU A 127 -3.84 -10.07 2.39
N GLU A 128 -3.21 -10.93 3.17
CA GLU A 128 -1.80 -11.25 2.97
C GLU A 128 -1.61 -12.07 1.69
N ILE A 129 -0.58 -11.72 0.94
CA ILE A 129 -0.12 -12.53 -0.18
C ILE A 129 1.10 -13.33 0.24
N SER A 130 1.07 -14.64 -0.04
CA SER A 130 2.24 -15.49 0.13
C SER A 130 3.27 -15.21 -0.97
N LEU A 131 4.53 -15.12 -0.57
CA LEU A 131 5.67 -14.98 -1.49
C LEU A 131 6.08 -16.32 -2.11
N GLY A 132 5.42 -17.41 -1.68
CA GLY A 132 5.73 -18.76 -2.13
C GLY A 132 6.95 -19.36 -1.42
N ARG A 133 7.37 -20.54 -1.89
CA ARG A 133 8.51 -21.28 -1.31
C ARG A 133 9.79 -21.15 -2.11
N LYS A 134 9.70 -20.90 -3.42
CA LYS A 134 10.87 -20.87 -4.31
C LYS A 134 10.74 -19.77 -5.37
N ILE A 135 11.84 -19.08 -5.63
CA ILE A 135 12.03 -18.25 -6.82
C ILE A 135 13.00 -18.99 -7.74
N LYS A 136 12.65 -19.09 -9.05
CA LYS A 136 13.55 -19.73 -10.02
C LYS A 136 14.89 -19.00 -10.07
N LEU A 137 16.00 -19.74 -10.05
CA LEU A 137 17.35 -19.19 -10.07
C LEU A 137 17.57 -18.20 -11.22
N THR A 138 17.07 -18.54 -12.41
CA THR A 138 17.13 -17.67 -13.59
C THR A 138 16.44 -16.32 -13.36
N LYS A 139 15.36 -16.30 -12.58
CA LYS A 139 14.63 -15.09 -12.24
C LYS A 139 15.38 -14.25 -11.21
N ILE A 140 16.03 -14.89 -10.24
CA ILE A 140 16.88 -14.20 -9.25
C ILE A 140 18.02 -13.49 -9.97
N ILE A 141 18.76 -14.22 -10.82
CA ILE A 141 19.91 -13.67 -11.56
C ILE A 141 19.48 -12.55 -12.50
N LYS A 142 18.37 -12.75 -13.23
CA LYS A 142 17.86 -11.75 -14.19
C LYS A 142 17.43 -10.43 -13.53
N ASN A 143 16.76 -10.51 -12.38
CA ASN A 143 16.16 -9.33 -11.74
C ASN A 143 17.03 -8.75 -10.63
N GLY A 144 17.61 -9.59 -9.77
CA GLY A 144 18.37 -9.17 -8.59
C GLY A 144 19.89 -9.32 -8.72
N GLY A 145 20.35 -9.96 -9.79
CA GLY A 145 21.77 -10.25 -9.99
C GLY A 145 22.32 -11.32 -9.04
N ILE A 146 23.60 -11.69 -9.25
CA ILE A 146 24.31 -12.69 -8.42
C ILE A 146 24.42 -12.21 -6.96
N GLY A 147 24.57 -10.91 -6.73
CA GLY A 147 24.66 -10.32 -5.39
C GLY A 147 23.39 -10.55 -4.56
N SER A 148 22.20 -10.50 -5.17
CA SER A 148 20.94 -10.80 -4.49
C SER A 148 20.87 -12.27 -4.02
N LEU A 149 21.37 -13.20 -4.83
CA LEU A 149 21.48 -14.62 -4.45
C LEU A 149 22.47 -14.80 -3.28
N ALA A 150 23.66 -14.20 -3.37
CA ALA A 150 24.69 -14.30 -2.33
C ALA A 150 24.20 -13.78 -0.98
N ASN A 151 23.53 -12.63 -0.96
CA ASN A 151 23.01 -12.02 0.26
C ASN A 151 21.83 -12.78 0.88
N ASN A 152 21.17 -13.65 0.13
CA ASN A 152 19.99 -14.40 0.57
C ASN A 152 20.15 -15.91 0.40
N PHE A 153 21.40 -16.41 0.36
CA PHE A 153 21.71 -17.80 0.03
C PHE A 153 21.05 -18.80 1.00
N GLN A 154 21.05 -18.51 2.30
CA GLN A 154 20.39 -19.36 3.29
C GLN A 154 18.87 -19.43 3.06
N SER A 155 18.22 -18.30 2.80
CA SER A 155 16.80 -18.23 2.47
C SER A 155 16.47 -19.01 1.18
N TYR A 156 17.38 -18.96 0.20
CA TYR A 156 17.23 -19.73 -1.03
C TYR A 156 17.31 -21.25 -0.77
N LEU A 157 18.29 -21.70 0.02
CA LEU A 157 18.47 -23.12 0.36
C LEU A 157 17.34 -23.68 1.24
N SER A 158 16.86 -22.89 2.22
CA SER A 158 15.79 -23.30 3.13
C SER A 158 14.40 -23.26 2.50
N ASN A 159 14.27 -22.88 1.23
CA ASN A 159 12.98 -22.65 0.56
C ASN A 159 12.07 -21.64 1.31
N HIS A 160 12.67 -20.68 1.98
CA HIS A 160 11.98 -19.62 2.69
C HIS A 160 12.19 -18.29 1.96
N ILE A 161 11.18 -17.84 1.21
CA ILE A 161 11.22 -16.53 0.55
C ILE A 161 10.77 -15.49 1.56
N SER A 162 11.73 -14.87 2.25
CA SER A 162 11.44 -13.77 3.14
C SER A 162 11.04 -12.50 2.36
N ILE A 163 10.40 -11.55 3.04
CA ILE A 163 10.08 -10.23 2.47
C ILE A 163 11.36 -9.54 1.97
N LYS A 164 12.46 -9.62 2.76
CA LYS A 164 13.75 -9.05 2.37
C LYS A 164 14.28 -9.69 1.10
N PHE A 165 14.28 -11.03 1.02
CA PHE A 165 14.75 -11.72 -0.17
C PHE A 165 13.92 -11.37 -1.42
N HIS A 166 12.60 -11.36 -1.29
CA HIS A 166 11.72 -10.93 -2.37
C HIS A 166 12.04 -9.50 -2.81
N PHE A 167 12.23 -8.57 -1.87
CA PHE A 167 12.55 -7.19 -2.17
C PHE A 167 13.88 -7.06 -2.93
N ASP A 168 14.93 -7.72 -2.46
CA ASP A 168 16.25 -7.72 -3.08
C ASP A 168 16.21 -8.20 -4.54
N VAL A 169 15.38 -9.22 -4.83
CA VAL A 169 15.23 -9.77 -6.19
C VAL A 169 14.44 -8.83 -7.11
N PHE A 170 13.38 -8.19 -6.61
CA PHE A 170 12.43 -7.52 -7.49
C PHE A 170 12.53 -5.98 -7.47
N HIS A 171 13.08 -5.40 -6.41
CA HIS A 171 13.09 -3.94 -6.22
C HIS A 171 14.48 -3.34 -6.03
N GLY A 172 15.50 -4.17 -5.80
CA GLY A 172 16.89 -3.72 -5.73
C GLY A 172 17.62 -4.31 -4.53
N ASN A 173 18.77 -4.93 -4.84
CA ASN A 173 19.63 -5.59 -3.85
C ASN A 173 20.10 -4.59 -2.79
N LYS A 174 19.98 -4.94 -1.51
CA LYS A 174 20.40 -4.15 -0.33
C LYS A 174 19.64 -2.83 -0.11
N ILE A 175 18.70 -2.44 -0.98
CA ILE A 175 17.96 -1.18 -0.78
C ILE A 175 17.12 -1.23 0.49
N LEU A 176 16.37 -2.32 0.71
CA LEU A 176 15.57 -2.48 1.93
C LEU A 176 16.45 -2.51 3.19
N GLU A 177 17.57 -3.24 3.15
CA GLU A 177 18.54 -3.31 4.25
C GLU A 177 19.09 -1.91 4.61
N LYS A 178 19.52 -1.15 3.61
CA LYS A 178 19.99 0.23 3.80
C LYS A 178 18.88 1.16 4.29
N SER A 179 17.65 0.98 3.78
CA SER A 179 16.48 1.75 4.25
C SER A 179 16.19 1.52 5.72
N ILE A 180 16.36 0.29 6.23
CA ILE A 180 16.18 -0.05 7.64
C ILE A 180 17.14 0.74 8.52
N THR A 181 18.38 0.97 8.09
CA THR A 181 19.36 1.78 8.86
C THR A 181 18.94 3.24 8.99
N LEU A 182 18.06 3.72 8.13
CA LEU A 182 17.52 5.09 8.13
C LEU A 182 16.26 5.26 8.99
N LEU A 183 15.72 4.17 9.56
CA LEU A 183 14.63 4.23 10.54
C LEU A 183 15.11 4.81 11.87
N GLU A 184 14.15 5.22 12.70
CA GLU A 184 14.42 5.51 14.10
C GLU A 184 15.03 4.27 14.78
N PRO A 185 16.02 4.44 15.70
CA PRO A 185 16.75 3.33 16.31
C PRO A 185 15.84 2.26 16.93
N CYS A 186 14.73 2.66 17.54
CA CYS A 186 13.75 1.76 18.18
C CYS A 186 12.97 0.88 17.18
N GLU A 187 12.92 1.27 15.90
CA GLU A 187 12.20 0.52 14.86
C GLU A 187 13.10 -0.45 14.08
N ARG A 188 14.41 -0.21 14.05
CA ARG A 188 15.34 -0.90 13.16
C ARG A 188 15.36 -2.41 13.37
N LYS A 189 15.50 -2.84 14.62
CA LYS A 189 15.59 -4.25 14.95
C LYS A 189 14.30 -4.98 14.62
N ASP A 190 13.17 -4.48 15.08
CA ASP A 190 11.88 -5.15 14.93
C ASP A 190 11.45 -5.23 13.47
N PHE A 191 11.67 -4.16 12.68
CA PHE A 191 11.37 -4.18 11.25
C PHE A 191 12.32 -5.10 10.48
N ASN A 192 13.60 -5.15 10.84
CA ASN A 192 14.55 -6.10 10.26
C ASN A 192 14.12 -7.55 10.55
N ASP A 193 13.76 -7.86 11.78
CA ASP A 193 13.30 -9.19 12.17
C ASP A 193 11.99 -9.56 11.43
N PHE A 194 11.07 -8.60 11.26
CA PHE A 194 9.85 -8.78 10.49
C PHE A 194 10.14 -9.16 9.03
N VAL A 195 10.97 -8.40 8.32
CA VAL A 195 11.23 -8.63 6.89
C VAL A 195 12.08 -9.87 6.63
N LEU A 196 12.85 -10.34 7.61
CA LEU A 196 13.63 -11.58 7.53
C LEU A 196 12.79 -12.82 7.83
N SER A 197 11.87 -12.74 8.78
CA SER A 197 11.08 -13.89 9.25
C SER A 197 9.80 -14.14 8.44
N LYS A 198 9.15 -13.09 7.93
CA LYS A 198 7.87 -13.22 7.22
C LYS A 198 8.06 -13.60 5.75
N ASN A 199 7.19 -14.50 5.28
CA ASN A 199 7.09 -14.92 3.88
C ASN A 199 5.76 -14.53 3.23
N SER A 200 5.03 -13.62 3.87
CA SER A 200 3.80 -12.99 3.40
C SER A 200 3.74 -11.55 3.86
N PHE A 201 2.97 -10.72 3.18
CA PHE A 201 2.67 -9.35 3.58
C PHE A 201 1.37 -8.86 2.92
N ASN A 202 0.75 -7.81 3.49
CA ASN A 202 -0.44 -7.18 2.95
C ASN A 202 -0.05 -6.29 1.77
N ARG A 203 -0.54 -6.64 0.57
CA ARG A 203 -0.15 -5.98 -0.68
C ARG A 203 -0.89 -4.68 -0.90
N GLY A 204 -0.15 -3.68 -1.40
CA GLY A 204 -0.66 -2.34 -1.71
C GLY A 204 -0.55 -1.40 -0.51
N ASN A 205 -0.53 -0.10 -0.81
CA ASN A 205 -0.52 0.95 0.21
C ASN A 205 -1.96 1.35 0.56
N ILE A 206 -2.80 0.33 0.85
CA ILE A 206 -4.21 0.48 1.16
C ILE A 206 -4.50 -0.10 2.54
N PHE A 207 -5.30 0.61 3.32
CA PHE A 207 -5.72 0.22 4.67
C PHE A 207 -6.95 1.01 5.08
N ILE A 208 -7.60 0.59 6.15
CA ILE A 208 -8.70 1.33 6.77
C ILE A 208 -8.39 1.47 8.26
N CYS A 209 -8.45 2.68 8.79
CA CYS A 209 -8.23 2.97 10.21
C CYS A 209 -9.49 3.45 10.89
N ARG A 210 -9.63 3.10 12.18
CA ARG A 210 -10.75 3.48 13.04
C ARG A 210 -10.79 4.97 13.34
N SER A 211 -9.66 5.68 13.24
CA SER A 211 -9.56 7.11 13.52
C SER A 211 -8.42 7.79 12.77
N LYS A 212 -8.53 9.10 12.57
CA LYS A 212 -7.46 9.93 12.01
C LYS A 212 -6.19 9.94 12.87
N ASN A 213 -6.31 9.75 14.18
CA ASN A 213 -5.16 9.74 15.11
C ASN A 213 -4.23 8.55 14.85
N ILE A 214 -4.78 7.39 14.47
CA ILE A 214 -3.99 6.22 14.07
C ILE A 214 -3.22 6.55 12.79
N ILE A 215 -3.90 7.13 11.81
CA ILE A 215 -3.30 7.53 10.52
C ILE A 215 -2.20 8.57 10.74
N ARG A 216 -2.43 9.56 11.61
CA ARG A 216 -1.42 10.58 11.94
C ARG A 216 -0.15 9.94 12.46
N LYS A 217 -0.25 9.08 13.48
CA LYS A 217 0.91 8.39 14.05
C LYS A 217 1.66 7.55 13.04
N PHE A 218 0.93 6.90 12.11
CA PHE A 218 1.56 6.18 11.00
C PHE A 218 2.31 7.14 10.06
N TYR A 219 1.69 8.25 9.68
CA TYR A 219 2.32 9.22 8.80
C TYR A 219 3.52 9.90 9.45
N ASP A 220 3.44 10.23 10.74
CA ASP A 220 4.55 10.80 11.52
C ASP A 220 5.76 9.85 11.57
N SER A 221 5.54 8.55 11.38
CA SER A 221 6.60 7.53 11.31
C SER A 221 7.09 7.29 9.89
N VAL A 222 6.19 6.96 8.96
CA VAL A 222 6.55 6.48 7.62
C VAL A 222 7.07 7.59 6.71
N ILE A 223 6.45 8.78 6.74
CA ILE A 223 6.79 9.87 5.80
C ILE A 223 8.21 10.40 6.05
N PRO A 224 8.62 10.77 7.27
CA PRO A 224 10.00 11.20 7.52
C PRO A 224 11.05 10.12 7.19
N TRP A 225 10.71 8.85 7.37
CA TRP A 225 11.58 7.75 6.96
C TRP A 225 11.74 7.69 5.44
N LEU A 226 10.66 7.78 4.67
CA LEU A 226 10.72 7.80 3.21
C LEU A 226 11.50 9.03 2.68
N GLU A 227 11.38 10.18 3.34
CA GLU A 227 12.18 11.37 3.01
C GLU A 227 13.68 11.15 3.27
N ARG A 228 14.06 10.44 4.36
CA ARG A 228 15.46 10.05 4.58
C ARG A 228 15.94 9.05 3.52
N CYS A 229 15.10 8.13 3.10
CA CYS A 229 15.41 7.21 2.01
C CYS A 229 15.58 7.97 0.68
N GLU A 230 14.77 8.98 0.40
CA GLU A 230 14.94 9.83 -0.79
C GLU A 230 16.26 10.59 -0.78
N LYS A 231 16.66 11.15 0.36
CA LYS A 231 17.98 11.82 0.50
C LYS A 231 19.13 10.86 0.24
N GLU A 232 18.98 9.59 0.60
CA GLU A 232 20.02 8.57 0.46
C GLU A 232 20.10 8.00 -0.96
N PHE A 233 18.94 7.70 -1.60
CA PHE A 233 18.90 7.01 -2.89
C PHE A 233 18.62 7.94 -4.07
N GLY A 234 18.08 9.14 -3.83
CA GLY A 234 17.69 10.11 -4.86
C GLY A 234 16.45 9.72 -5.64
N LEU A 235 16.11 10.53 -6.63
CA LEU A 235 15.03 10.33 -7.58
C LEU A 235 15.63 9.91 -8.92
N ASN A 236 15.54 8.63 -9.30
CA ASN A 236 16.16 8.10 -10.50
C ASN A 236 15.14 7.56 -11.49
N ASP A 237 14.92 8.30 -12.57
CA ASP A 237 13.99 7.96 -13.65
C ASP A 237 14.43 6.71 -14.45
N ASN A 238 15.71 6.39 -14.46
CA ASN A 238 16.28 5.27 -15.22
C ASN A 238 16.01 3.89 -14.57
N TRP A 239 15.43 3.85 -13.36
CA TRP A 239 15.10 2.58 -12.68
C TRP A 239 13.88 1.86 -13.24
N GLY A 240 13.27 2.34 -14.31
CA GLY A 240 12.10 1.71 -14.94
C GLY A 240 10.94 1.55 -13.94
N TYR A 241 10.40 0.33 -13.83
CA TYR A 241 9.33 0.05 -12.85
C TYR A 241 9.77 0.27 -11.40
N ASN A 242 11.06 0.06 -11.11
CA ASN A 242 11.62 0.20 -9.76
C ASN A 242 11.82 1.65 -9.32
N LYS A 243 11.61 2.64 -10.20
CA LYS A 243 11.58 4.04 -9.77
C LYS A 243 10.56 4.32 -8.65
N ARG A 244 9.50 3.48 -8.53
CA ARG A 244 8.50 3.53 -7.46
C ARG A 244 9.01 3.02 -6.10
N ILE A 245 10.31 3.11 -5.85
CA ILE A 245 10.98 2.48 -4.70
C ILE A 245 10.41 2.91 -3.35
N TYR A 246 10.03 4.20 -3.20
CA TYR A 246 9.46 4.70 -1.94
C TYR A 246 8.06 4.14 -1.69
N GLY A 247 7.27 3.93 -2.75
CA GLY A 247 6.00 3.20 -2.67
C GLY A 247 6.20 1.76 -2.21
N PHE A 248 7.23 1.06 -2.73
CA PHE A 248 7.54 -0.33 -2.33
C PHE A 248 8.09 -0.42 -0.91
N LEU A 249 8.92 0.52 -0.49
CA LEU A 249 9.41 0.58 0.89
C LEU A 249 8.25 0.78 1.88
N GLY A 250 7.38 1.75 1.60
CA GLY A 250 6.18 1.99 2.40
C GLY A 250 5.24 0.80 2.45
N GLU A 251 5.06 0.08 1.34
CA GLU A 251 4.24 -1.14 1.28
C GLU A 251 4.76 -2.26 2.20
N ARG A 252 6.06 -2.33 2.47
CA ARG A 252 6.65 -3.30 3.41
C ARG A 252 6.57 -2.81 4.84
N TYR A 253 6.68 -1.51 5.06
CA TYR A 253 6.63 -0.91 6.39
C TYR A 253 5.22 -0.86 6.98
N LEU A 254 4.21 -0.63 6.14
CA LEU A 254 2.81 -0.49 6.51
C LEU A 254 2.28 -1.66 7.37
N PRO A 255 2.31 -2.93 6.93
CA PRO A 255 1.80 -4.04 7.73
C PRO A 255 2.61 -4.26 9.01
N TYR A 256 3.93 -4.10 8.95
CA TYR A 256 4.78 -4.17 10.14
C TYR A 256 4.34 -3.16 11.20
N TRP A 257 4.24 -1.88 10.82
CA TRP A 257 3.95 -0.81 11.75
C TRP A 257 2.55 -0.96 12.38
N PHE A 258 1.54 -1.23 11.57
CA PHE A 258 0.20 -1.41 12.09
C PHE A 258 0.08 -2.63 13.01
N THR A 259 0.65 -3.77 12.64
CA THR A 259 0.55 -4.98 13.47
C THR A 259 1.37 -4.89 14.78
N LYS A 260 2.40 -4.05 14.81
CA LYS A 260 3.18 -3.76 16.02
C LYS A 260 2.39 -2.94 17.04
N TYR A 261 1.64 -1.95 16.58
CA TYR A 261 1.05 -0.94 17.47
C TYR A 261 -0.46 -1.05 17.65
N TYR A 262 -1.17 -1.80 16.79
CA TYR A 262 -2.63 -1.83 16.79
C TYR A 262 -3.18 -3.25 16.57
N LYS A 263 -4.44 -3.44 16.97
CA LYS A 263 -5.17 -4.66 16.64
C LYS A 263 -5.64 -4.61 15.21
N CYS A 264 -5.07 -5.46 14.37
CA CYS A 264 -5.36 -5.53 12.94
C CYS A 264 -6.24 -6.73 12.60
N ILE A 265 -7.09 -6.58 11.59
CA ILE A 265 -7.81 -7.66 10.92
C ILE A 265 -7.49 -7.63 9.42
N ASN A 266 -7.30 -8.79 8.81
CA ASN A 266 -7.17 -8.91 7.36
C ASN A 266 -8.56 -8.99 6.73
N TRP A 267 -8.74 -8.31 5.59
CA TRP A 267 -10.02 -8.21 4.90
C TRP A 267 -9.85 -8.38 3.39
N PRO A 268 -10.79 -9.05 2.69
CA PRO A 268 -10.69 -9.29 1.27
C PRO A 268 -10.65 -8.01 0.43
N VAL A 269 -9.78 -8.01 -0.57
CA VAL A 269 -9.60 -6.91 -1.52
C VAL A 269 -9.63 -7.45 -2.95
N PHE A 270 -10.60 -7.00 -3.72
CA PHE A 270 -10.73 -7.38 -5.14
C PHE A 270 -9.74 -6.66 -6.03
N PHE A 271 -9.28 -7.37 -7.03
CA PHE A 271 -8.67 -6.77 -8.21
C PHE A 271 -9.70 -6.66 -9.34
N TYR A 272 -10.03 -5.44 -9.71
CA TYR A 272 -10.89 -5.14 -10.84
C TYR A 272 -10.39 -3.90 -11.57
N ASP A 273 -10.20 -3.99 -12.89
CA ASP A 273 -9.71 -2.87 -13.71
C ASP A 273 -10.85 -2.26 -14.54
N PRO A 274 -11.49 -1.18 -14.07
CA PRO A 274 -12.62 -0.55 -14.75
C PRO A 274 -12.22 0.14 -16.07
N THR A 275 -10.93 0.19 -16.42
CA THR A 275 -10.45 0.82 -17.66
C THR A 275 -10.38 -0.16 -18.82
N LYS A 276 -10.61 -1.46 -18.57
CA LYS A 276 -10.47 -2.53 -19.55
C LYS A 276 -11.79 -3.00 -20.17
N GLU A 277 -12.89 -2.34 -19.83
CA GLU A 277 -14.22 -2.62 -20.33
C GLU A 277 -14.72 -1.56 -21.31
#